data_bbc5442d2626a86dff18efc9f17767fc
#
_entry.id   bbc5442d2626a86dff18efc9f17767fc
#
_cell.length_a   1.000
_cell.length_b   1.000
_cell.length_c   1.000
_cell.angle_alpha   90.00
_cell.angle_beta   90.00
_cell.angle_gamma   90.00
#
_symmetry.space_group_name_H-M   'P 1'
#
loop_
_entity.id
_entity.type
_entity.pdbx_description
1 polymer ?
#
loop_
_entity_poly.entity_id
_entity_poly.type
_entity_poly.pdbx_seq_one_letter_code
_entity_poly.pdbx_strand_id
1 'polypeptide(L)'
;AQLLDNNSMILINSDGLSIEARIAANRISGKTGCRVSMTPFPSRVDGGAGLPGCERLPYFPEQVLAALNGVEKLILAGADSPVSFFAYPNTPSVLVPENCAVVRLSESEEDTTQALESLADFLGVSGGGYSINQLADLGRPTGELSIRTISAAIAALIPEGAIICGDSGGGGAAFGPCQSARPNTWLNLTGVVRLLLARR
;
A
#
# COMPACT_ATOMS: atom_id res chain seq x y z
N ALA A 1 1.22 -11.15 -18.26
CA ALA A 1 0.63 -12.31 -17.57
C ALA A 1 1.69 -13.37 -17.22
N GLN A 2 2.56 -13.74 -18.17
CA GLN A 2 3.67 -14.70 -17.90
C GLN A 2 4.72 -14.19 -16.90
N LEU A 3 4.65 -12.91 -16.50
CA LEU A 3 5.58 -12.25 -15.59
C LEU A 3 5.11 -12.29 -14.13
N LEU A 4 3.89 -12.73 -13.84
CA LEU A 4 3.33 -12.71 -12.48
C LEU A 4 3.41 -14.09 -11.83
N ASP A 5 4.08 -14.17 -10.71
CA ASP A 5 4.29 -15.35 -9.89
C ASP A 5 4.55 -14.96 -8.42
N ASN A 6 4.89 -15.92 -7.57
CA ASN A 6 5.19 -15.69 -6.15
C ASN A 6 6.41 -14.79 -5.89
N ASN A 7 7.31 -14.62 -6.88
CA ASN A 7 8.48 -13.76 -6.81
C ASN A 7 8.22 -12.38 -7.43
N SER A 8 6.98 -12.06 -7.73
CA SER A 8 6.57 -10.77 -8.27
C SER A 8 5.78 -9.95 -7.28
N MET A 9 5.86 -8.61 -7.43
CA MET A 9 5.10 -7.66 -6.64
C MET A 9 4.48 -6.61 -7.55
N ILE A 10 3.20 -6.31 -7.34
CA ILE A 10 2.53 -5.14 -7.90
C ILE A 10 2.60 -4.02 -6.87
N LEU A 11 3.22 -2.91 -7.23
CA LEU A 11 3.26 -1.70 -6.42
C LEU A 11 2.27 -0.69 -6.98
N ILE A 12 1.28 -0.32 -6.17
CA ILE A 12 0.18 0.56 -6.55
C ILE A 12 0.30 1.95 -5.91
N ASN A 13 -0.15 2.98 -6.62
CA ASN A 13 -0.29 4.35 -6.12
C ASN A 13 -1.35 5.09 -6.96
N SER A 14 -1.54 6.40 -6.72
CA SER A 14 -2.50 7.24 -7.42
C SER A 14 -3.93 6.65 -7.39
N ASP A 15 -4.63 6.58 -8.50
CA ASP A 15 -5.95 5.97 -8.63
C ASP A 15 -5.93 4.44 -8.48
N GLY A 16 -4.76 3.79 -8.60
CA GLY A 16 -4.55 2.39 -8.20
C GLY A 16 -4.83 2.09 -6.73
N LEU A 17 -5.05 3.12 -5.91
CA LEU A 17 -5.50 3.01 -4.52
C LEU A 17 -7.02 3.02 -4.38
N SER A 18 -7.79 3.19 -5.46
CA SER A 18 -9.24 3.04 -5.46
C SER A 18 -9.66 1.64 -4.96
N ILE A 19 -10.89 1.51 -4.51
CA ILE A 19 -11.40 0.21 -4.04
C ILE A 19 -11.40 -0.78 -5.21
N GLU A 20 -11.84 -0.36 -6.38
CA GLU A 20 -11.94 -1.16 -7.61
C GLU A 20 -10.56 -1.65 -8.05
N ALA A 21 -9.57 -0.77 -8.09
CA ALA A 21 -8.18 -1.12 -8.43
C ALA A 21 -7.59 -2.15 -7.45
N ARG A 22 -7.82 -1.97 -6.15
CA ARG A 22 -7.36 -2.92 -5.13
C ARG A 22 -8.09 -4.26 -5.20
N ILE A 23 -9.37 -4.28 -5.57
CA ILE A 23 -10.10 -5.52 -5.84
C ILE A 23 -9.46 -6.26 -7.02
N ALA A 24 -9.20 -5.57 -8.13
CA ALA A 24 -8.55 -6.15 -9.30
C ALA A 24 -7.15 -6.69 -8.95
N ALA A 25 -6.32 -5.91 -8.24
CA ALA A 25 -5.00 -6.32 -7.80
C ALA A 25 -5.04 -7.55 -6.86
N ASN A 26 -5.99 -7.61 -5.92
CA ASN A 26 -6.17 -8.77 -5.04
C ASN A 26 -6.61 -10.04 -5.81
N ARG A 27 -7.46 -9.90 -6.81
CA ARG A 27 -7.85 -11.02 -7.69
C ARG A 27 -6.65 -11.55 -8.49
N ILE A 28 -5.84 -10.65 -9.04
CA ILE A 28 -4.59 -10.99 -9.72
C ILE A 28 -3.66 -11.73 -8.76
N SER A 29 -3.47 -11.20 -7.55
CA SER A 29 -2.66 -11.82 -6.49
C SER A 29 -3.16 -13.24 -6.17
N GLY A 30 -4.45 -13.43 -5.97
CA GLY A 30 -5.04 -14.72 -5.67
C GLY A 30 -4.82 -15.77 -6.77
N LYS A 31 -4.71 -15.36 -8.03
CA LYS A 31 -4.46 -16.25 -9.18
C LYS A 31 -2.98 -16.57 -9.36
N THR A 32 -2.13 -15.58 -9.19
CA THR A 32 -0.71 -15.65 -9.60
C THR A 32 0.22 -15.89 -8.42
N GLY A 33 -0.23 -15.62 -7.20
CA GLY A 33 0.62 -15.60 -6.01
C GLY A 33 1.46 -14.34 -5.88
N CYS A 34 1.37 -13.38 -6.83
CA CYS A 34 2.12 -12.13 -6.72
C CYS A 34 1.69 -11.33 -5.49
N ARG A 35 2.62 -10.62 -4.89
CA ARG A 35 2.35 -9.71 -3.77
C ARG A 35 1.78 -8.41 -4.29
N VAL A 36 0.91 -7.77 -3.49
CA VAL A 36 0.39 -6.43 -3.77
C VAL A 36 0.76 -5.51 -2.62
N SER A 37 1.35 -4.37 -2.94
CA SER A 37 1.72 -3.37 -1.94
C SER A 37 1.43 -1.96 -2.48
N MET A 38 1.17 -1.02 -1.57
CA MET A 38 1.10 0.40 -1.92
C MET A 38 2.39 1.12 -1.53
N THR A 39 2.63 2.27 -2.13
CA THR A 39 3.78 3.13 -1.80
C THR A 39 3.74 3.56 -0.32
N PRO A 40 4.89 3.98 0.27
CA PRO A 40 4.97 4.38 1.68
C PRO A 40 4.04 5.54 2.05
N PHE A 41 3.75 6.41 1.08
CA PHE A 41 3.02 7.65 1.30
C PHE A 41 1.85 7.82 0.31
N PRO A 42 0.82 6.98 0.42
CA PRO A 42 -0.39 7.18 -0.37
C PRO A 42 -1.10 8.46 0.10
N SER A 43 -1.60 9.26 -0.83
CA SER A 43 -2.31 10.50 -0.49
C SER A 43 -3.64 10.25 0.22
N ARG A 44 -4.37 9.24 -0.23
CA ARG A 44 -5.65 8.79 0.33
C ARG A 44 -5.76 7.28 0.23
N VAL A 45 -6.26 6.66 1.29
CA VAL A 45 -6.61 5.23 1.31
C VAL A 45 -7.89 5.03 2.10
N ASP A 46 -8.90 4.47 1.47
CA ASP A 46 -10.08 3.97 2.16
C ASP A 46 -9.78 2.55 2.66
N GLY A 47 -9.90 2.33 3.96
CA GLY A 47 -9.51 1.09 4.64
C GLY A 47 -10.52 0.67 5.71
N GLY A 48 -10.17 -0.37 6.44
CA GLY A 48 -11.01 -0.96 7.47
C GLY A 48 -11.72 -2.23 7.01
N ALA A 49 -12.52 -2.80 7.90
CA ALA A 49 -13.24 -4.04 7.66
C ALA A 49 -14.19 -3.95 6.47
N GLY A 50 -14.27 -5.02 5.70
CA GLY A 50 -15.11 -5.10 4.50
C GLY A 50 -14.46 -4.56 3.23
N LEU A 51 -13.32 -3.85 3.34
CA LEU A 51 -12.60 -3.30 2.19
C LEU A 51 -11.41 -4.20 1.79
N PRO A 52 -10.96 -4.14 0.52
CA PRO A 52 -9.82 -4.92 0.07
C PRO A 52 -8.56 -4.47 0.82
N GLY A 53 -7.84 -5.43 1.41
CA GLY A 53 -6.57 -5.18 2.07
C GLY A 53 -5.47 -4.85 1.06
N CYS A 54 -4.51 -4.04 1.50
CA CYS A 54 -3.27 -3.82 0.78
C CYS A 54 -2.17 -3.47 1.77
N GLU A 55 -1.05 -4.18 1.68
CA GLU A 55 0.13 -3.85 2.48
C GLU A 55 0.72 -2.51 2.03
N ARG A 56 1.36 -1.81 2.94
CA ARG A 56 2.07 -0.57 2.64
C ARG A 56 3.57 -0.80 2.77
N LEU A 57 4.34 -0.39 1.78
CA LEU A 57 5.78 -0.39 1.91
C LEU A 57 6.21 0.47 3.11
N PRO A 58 7.19 0.01 3.88
CA PRO A 58 7.69 0.77 5.03
C PRO A 58 8.32 2.11 4.62
N TYR A 59 8.53 2.98 5.62
CA TYR A 59 9.19 4.26 5.42
C TYR A 59 10.71 4.15 5.31
N PHE A 60 11.32 3.37 6.23
CA PHE A 60 12.78 3.28 6.31
C PHE A 60 13.36 2.38 5.22
N PRO A 61 14.43 2.80 4.55
CA PRO A 61 14.98 2.09 3.41
C PRO A 61 15.42 0.66 3.74
N GLU A 62 15.95 0.39 4.92
CA GLU A 62 16.33 -0.96 5.36
C GLU A 62 15.11 -1.89 5.39
N GLN A 63 13.97 -1.37 5.81
CA GLN A 63 12.72 -2.12 5.85
C GLN A 63 12.15 -2.32 4.45
N VAL A 64 12.30 -1.34 3.55
CA VAL A 64 11.90 -1.49 2.13
C VAL A 64 12.77 -2.55 1.45
N LEU A 65 14.09 -2.52 1.65
CA LEU A 65 15.00 -3.54 1.13
C LEU A 65 14.63 -4.94 1.64
N ALA A 66 14.28 -5.07 2.93
CA ALA A 66 13.80 -6.33 3.49
C ALA A 66 12.46 -6.75 2.87
N ALA A 67 11.51 -5.82 2.65
CA ALA A 67 10.23 -6.09 2.03
C ALA A 67 10.34 -6.51 0.56
N LEU A 68 11.35 -5.99 -0.16
CA LEU A 68 11.62 -6.33 -1.56
C LEU A 68 12.57 -7.51 -1.72
N ASN A 69 13.07 -8.09 -0.62
CA ASN A 69 13.93 -9.25 -0.70
C ASN A 69 13.20 -10.43 -1.37
N GLY A 70 13.84 -11.04 -2.36
CA GLY A 70 13.27 -12.13 -3.15
C GLY A 70 12.27 -11.69 -4.23
N VAL A 71 12.04 -10.39 -4.41
CA VAL A 71 11.23 -9.87 -5.53
C VAL A 71 12.11 -9.82 -6.77
N GLU A 72 11.76 -10.63 -7.77
CA GLU A 72 12.44 -10.71 -9.06
C GLU A 72 11.78 -9.85 -10.13
N LYS A 73 10.51 -9.48 -9.92
CA LYS A 73 9.71 -8.67 -10.86
C LYS A 73 8.85 -7.69 -10.09
N LEU A 74 9.06 -6.42 -10.34
CA LEU A 74 8.30 -5.33 -9.75
C LEU A 74 7.44 -4.67 -10.83
N ILE A 75 6.13 -4.76 -10.68
CA ILE A 75 5.14 -4.17 -11.57
C ILE A 75 4.69 -2.85 -10.95
N LEU A 76 4.91 -1.75 -11.66
CA LEU A 76 4.51 -0.40 -11.24
C LEU A 76 3.17 -0.07 -11.84
N ALA A 77 2.16 0.16 -11.01
CA ALA A 77 0.81 0.53 -11.41
C ALA A 77 0.46 1.90 -10.77
N GLY A 78 0.57 2.97 -11.55
CA GLY A 78 0.43 4.36 -11.07
C GLY A 78 1.47 4.74 -10.01
N ALA A 79 2.57 3.99 -9.92
CA ALA A 79 3.60 4.13 -8.90
C ALA A 79 4.98 4.34 -9.52
N ASP A 80 5.84 5.05 -8.82
CA ASP A 80 7.27 5.14 -9.15
C ASP A 80 8.07 4.04 -8.46
N SER A 81 9.25 3.76 -9.01
CA SER A 81 10.20 2.83 -8.38
C SER A 81 10.57 3.29 -6.97
N PRO A 82 10.66 2.37 -6.00
CA PRO A 82 11.03 2.70 -4.64
C PRO A 82 12.42 3.32 -4.55
N VAL A 83 12.49 4.48 -3.91
CA VAL A 83 13.73 5.20 -3.62
C VAL A 83 13.80 5.58 -2.16
N SER A 84 15.00 5.80 -1.63
CA SER A 84 15.20 6.36 -0.30
C SER A 84 14.65 7.77 -0.24
N PHE A 85 13.85 8.10 0.79
CA PHE A 85 13.26 9.42 0.95
C PHE A 85 14.32 10.48 1.26
N PHE A 86 15.32 10.11 2.04
CA PHE A 86 16.51 10.93 2.32
C PHE A 86 17.78 10.17 1.94
N ALA A 87 18.88 10.90 1.79
CA ALA A 87 20.19 10.29 1.66
C ALA A 87 20.64 9.76 3.03
N TYR A 88 20.70 8.44 3.14
CA TYR A 88 21.21 7.75 4.34
C TYR A 88 22.62 7.22 4.08
N PRO A 89 23.55 7.34 5.05
CA PRO A 89 24.88 6.75 4.92
C PRO A 89 24.79 5.22 4.67
N ASN A 90 25.59 4.73 3.74
CA ASN A 90 25.70 3.30 3.41
C ASN A 90 24.38 2.65 2.94
N THR A 91 23.41 3.43 2.49
CA THR A 91 22.14 2.92 1.96
C THR A 91 21.98 3.37 0.51
N PRO A 92 21.59 2.47 -0.42
CA PRO A 92 21.38 2.85 -1.81
C PRO A 92 20.21 3.81 -1.95
N SER A 93 20.31 4.73 -2.92
CA SER A 93 19.21 5.63 -3.25
C SER A 93 18.05 4.91 -3.94
N VAL A 94 18.35 3.94 -4.80
CA VAL A 94 17.37 3.05 -5.43
C VAL A 94 17.23 1.79 -4.58
N LEU A 95 15.99 1.47 -4.20
CA LEU A 95 15.70 0.37 -3.28
C LEU A 95 15.24 -0.91 -3.99
N VAL A 96 15.12 -0.86 -5.32
CA VAL A 96 14.81 -2.05 -6.12
C VAL A 96 16.05 -2.96 -6.16
N PRO A 97 15.90 -4.28 -5.92
CA PRO A 97 17.02 -5.23 -6.04
C PRO A 97 17.65 -5.19 -7.43
N GLU A 98 18.97 -5.31 -7.52
CA GLU A 98 19.74 -5.21 -8.79
C GLU A 98 19.25 -6.18 -9.88
N ASN A 99 18.83 -7.39 -9.49
CA ASN A 99 18.35 -8.41 -10.42
C ASN A 99 16.82 -8.38 -10.61
N CYS A 100 16.13 -7.38 -10.08
CA CYS A 100 14.67 -7.25 -10.19
C CYS A 100 14.30 -6.57 -11.51
N ALA A 101 13.52 -7.26 -12.33
CA ALA A 101 12.94 -6.65 -13.54
C ALA A 101 11.81 -5.70 -13.16
N VAL A 102 11.93 -4.44 -13.56
CA VAL A 102 10.88 -3.44 -13.35
C VAL A 102 10.03 -3.30 -14.60
N VAL A 103 8.73 -3.50 -14.47
CA VAL A 103 7.75 -3.39 -15.55
C VAL A 103 6.70 -2.36 -15.17
N ARG A 104 6.44 -1.38 -16.02
CA ARG A 104 5.39 -0.40 -15.81
C ARG A 104 4.10 -0.88 -16.45
N LEU A 105 3.05 -0.96 -15.65
CA LEU A 105 1.69 -1.29 -16.10
C LEU A 105 0.94 -0.01 -16.50
N SER A 106 1.10 1.06 -15.70
CA SER A 106 0.51 2.38 -15.97
C SER A 106 1.37 3.47 -15.35
N GLU A 107 1.36 4.65 -15.95
CA GLU A 107 1.92 5.89 -15.38
C GLU A 107 0.97 6.46 -14.32
N SER A 108 1.46 7.44 -13.55
CA SER A 108 0.68 8.09 -12.48
C SER A 108 -0.48 8.94 -13.00
N GLU A 109 -0.42 9.35 -14.25
CA GLU A 109 -1.42 10.17 -14.95
C GLU A 109 -2.39 9.33 -15.80
N GLU A 110 -2.16 8.02 -15.92
CA GLU A 110 -3.01 7.09 -16.65
C GLU A 110 -4.07 6.47 -15.72
N ASP A 111 -5.13 5.93 -16.29
CA ASP A 111 -6.17 5.18 -15.57
C ASP A 111 -5.62 3.83 -15.10
N THR A 112 -5.01 3.85 -13.92
CA THR A 112 -4.43 2.66 -13.29
C THR A 112 -5.50 1.65 -12.88
N THR A 113 -6.69 2.13 -12.52
CA THR A 113 -7.83 1.27 -12.21
C THR A 113 -8.19 0.42 -13.41
N GLN A 114 -8.39 1.05 -14.58
CA GLN A 114 -8.69 0.36 -15.82
C GLN A 114 -7.55 -0.59 -16.25
N ALA A 115 -6.29 -0.19 -16.06
CA ALA A 115 -5.14 -1.03 -16.40
C ALA A 115 -5.12 -2.32 -15.56
N LEU A 116 -5.39 -2.23 -14.25
CA LEU A 116 -5.48 -3.39 -13.35
C LEU A 116 -6.70 -4.28 -13.67
N GLU A 117 -7.86 -3.68 -13.96
CA GLU A 117 -9.06 -4.42 -14.39
C GLU A 117 -8.81 -5.16 -15.69
N SER A 118 -8.20 -4.51 -16.69
CA SER A 118 -7.85 -5.12 -17.97
C SER A 118 -6.87 -6.29 -17.78
N LEU A 119 -5.91 -6.18 -16.86
CA LEU A 119 -5.00 -7.27 -16.52
C LEU A 119 -5.74 -8.42 -15.83
N ALA A 120 -6.69 -8.12 -14.94
CA ALA A 120 -7.54 -9.13 -14.30
C ALA A 120 -8.44 -9.86 -15.33
N ASP A 121 -9.00 -9.13 -16.30
CA ASP A 121 -9.76 -9.69 -17.43
C ASP A 121 -8.89 -10.61 -18.28
N PHE A 122 -7.70 -10.17 -18.65
CA PHE A 122 -6.75 -10.97 -19.43
C PHE A 122 -6.35 -12.27 -18.70
N LEU A 123 -6.26 -12.24 -17.38
CA LEU A 123 -5.98 -13.41 -16.54
C LEU A 123 -7.22 -14.27 -16.27
N GLY A 124 -8.41 -13.83 -16.67
CA GLY A 124 -9.68 -14.52 -16.45
C GLY A 124 -10.14 -14.55 -15.00
N VAL A 125 -9.81 -13.49 -14.21
CA VAL A 125 -10.11 -13.41 -12.76
C VAL A 125 -11.02 -12.25 -12.36
N SER A 126 -11.51 -11.44 -13.28
CA SER A 126 -12.36 -10.27 -13.01
C SER A 126 -13.63 -10.58 -12.24
N GLY A 127 -14.21 -11.77 -12.40
CA GLY A 127 -15.37 -12.27 -11.64
C GLY A 127 -15.02 -13.05 -10.37
N GLY A 128 -13.73 -13.23 -10.05
CA GLY A 128 -13.26 -14.02 -8.91
C GLY A 128 -13.47 -13.37 -7.55
N GLY A 129 -13.40 -14.16 -6.49
CA GLY A 129 -13.33 -13.66 -5.12
C GLY A 129 -12.03 -12.89 -4.85
N TYR A 130 -12.05 -12.06 -3.85
CA TYR A 130 -10.87 -11.31 -3.37
C TYR A 130 -10.84 -11.26 -1.84
N SER A 131 -9.67 -10.99 -1.28
CA SER A 131 -9.50 -10.88 0.17
C SER A 131 -10.00 -9.53 0.67
N ILE A 132 -10.74 -9.54 1.77
CA ILE A 132 -11.19 -8.35 2.47
C ILE A 132 -10.66 -8.34 3.91
N ASN A 133 -10.43 -7.16 4.43
CA ASN A 133 -10.09 -6.98 5.82
C ASN A 133 -11.25 -7.42 6.71
N GLN A 134 -10.95 -8.16 7.77
CA GLN A 134 -11.94 -8.60 8.75
C GLN A 134 -11.98 -7.59 9.91
N LEU A 135 -13.18 -7.37 10.44
CA LEU A 135 -13.32 -6.61 11.68
C LEU A 135 -12.73 -7.42 12.84
N ALA A 136 -11.72 -6.87 13.49
CA ALA A 136 -11.14 -7.48 14.67
C ALA A 136 -11.78 -6.93 15.96
N ASP A 137 -11.92 -7.79 16.96
CA ASP A 137 -12.15 -7.31 18.33
C ASP A 137 -10.83 -6.81 18.91
N LEU A 138 -10.59 -5.53 18.75
CA LEU A 138 -9.33 -4.90 19.17
C LEU A 138 -9.26 -4.65 20.67
N GLY A 139 -10.39 -4.77 21.38
CA GLY A 139 -10.47 -4.47 22.80
C GLY A 139 -10.02 -3.06 23.15
N ARG A 140 -10.13 -2.67 24.41
CA ARG A 140 -9.50 -1.43 24.92
C ARG A 140 -8.09 -1.74 25.40
N PRO A 141 -7.04 -1.14 24.79
CA PRO A 141 -5.68 -1.31 25.30
C PRO A 141 -5.55 -0.72 26.70
N THR A 142 -4.79 -1.40 27.55
CA THR A 142 -4.46 -1.00 28.92
C THR A 142 -2.95 -0.93 29.08
N GLY A 143 -2.48 -0.25 30.13
CA GLY A 143 -1.07 -0.14 30.47
C GLY A 143 -0.47 1.21 30.07
N GLU A 144 0.85 1.27 29.96
CA GLU A 144 1.58 2.50 29.66
C GLU A 144 1.31 3.02 28.26
N LEU A 145 1.34 4.35 28.11
CA LEU A 145 1.23 5.00 26.81
C LEU A 145 2.49 4.72 25.98
N SER A 146 2.27 4.14 24.81
CA SER A 146 3.29 3.88 23.79
C SER A 146 2.67 4.07 22.41
N ILE A 147 3.50 4.20 21.38
CA ILE A 147 3.01 4.25 19.99
C ILE A 147 2.08 3.05 19.70
N ARG A 148 2.43 1.88 20.17
CA ARG A 148 1.64 0.66 19.99
C ARG A 148 0.28 0.72 20.69
N THR A 149 0.23 1.14 21.97
CA THR A 149 -1.03 1.23 22.73
C THR A 149 -1.92 2.36 22.24
N ILE A 150 -1.34 3.49 21.83
CA ILE A 150 -2.06 4.61 21.21
C ILE A 150 -2.66 4.18 19.89
N SER A 151 -1.89 3.52 19.02
CA SER A 151 -2.36 3.03 17.72
C SER A 151 -3.50 2.02 17.85
N ALA A 152 -3.38 1.10 18.81
CA ALA A 152 -4.44 0.14 19.13
C ALA A 152 -5.71 0.83 19.68
N ALA A 153 -5.54 1.87 20.53
CA ALA A 153 -6.67 2.64 21.04
C ALA A 153 -7.40 3.40 19.92
N ILE A 154 -6.66 4.01 18.99
CA ILE A 154 -7.25 4.66 17.82
C ILE A 154 -8.09 3.65 17.05
N ALA A 155 -7.51 2.51 16.67
CA ALA A 155 -8.21 1.50 15.90
C ALA A 155 -9.45 0.93 16.61
N ALA A 156 -9.40 0.75 17.95
CA ALA A 156 -10.52 0.24 18.75
C ALA A 156 -11.68 1.25 18.86
N LEU A 157 -11.39 2.55 18.82
CA LEU A 157 -12.34 3.60 19.19
C LEU A 157 -12.85 4.44 18.00
N ILE A 158 -12.19 4.38 16.83
CA ILE A 158 -12.64 5.16 15.67
C ILE A 158 -14.08 4.79 15.28
N PRO A 159 -14.92 5.79 14.99
CA PRO A 159 -16.25 5.54 14.44
C PRO A 159 -16.17 5.08 12.99
N GLU A 160 -17.22 4.47 12.50
CA GLU A 160 -17.38 4.19 11.08
C GLU A 160 -17.37 5.49 10.26
N GLY A 161 -16.67 5.48 9.12
CA GLY A 161 -16.52 6.64 8.26
C GLY A 161 -15.54 7.69 8.78
N ALA A 162 -14.76 7.39 9.83
CA ALA A 162 -13.73 8.31 10.33
C ALA A 162 -12.72 8.70 9.25
N ILE A 163 -12.34 9.96 9.21
CA ILE A 163 -11.23 10.49 8.40
C ILE A 163 -10.03 10.70 9.33
N ILE A 164 -8.94 10.02 9.03
CA ILE A 164 -7.70 10.08 9.81
C ILE A 164 -6.65 10.83 9.00
N CYS A 165 -6.22 11.98 9.51
CA CYS A 165 -5.13 12.76 8.90
C CYS A 165 -3.81 12.36 9.55
N GLY A 166 -2.94 11.68 8.80
CA GLY A 166 -1.63 11.25 9.27
C GLY A 166 -0.57 12.32 9.02
N ASP A 167 -0.23 13.11 10.05
CA ASP A 167 0.74 14.23 9.97
C ASP A 167 2.08 13.92 10.64
N SER A 168 2.22 12.82 11.33
CA SER A 168 3.44 12.54 12.09
C SER A 168 3.95 11.13 11.88
N GLY A 169 5.26 10.92 12.11
CA GLY A 169 5.86 9.60 12.08
C GLY A 169 5.18 8.58 13.02
N GLY A 170 4.63 9.04 14.15
CA GLY A 170 3.83 8.20 15.07
C GLY A 170 2.41 7.91 14.55
N GLY A 171 1.80 8.84 13.82
CA GLY A 171 0.46 8.67 13.24
C GLY A 171 0.39 7.52 12.24
N GLY A 172 1.46 7.30 11.47
CA GLY A 172 1.55 6.19 10.53
C GLY A 172 1.46 4.79 11.17
N ALA A 173 1.79 4.66 12.43
CA ALA A 173 1.74 3.38 13.15
C ALA A 173 0.30 2.86 13.35
N ALA A 174 -0.69 3.74 13.40
CA ALA A 174 -2.09 3.34 13.53
C ALA A 174 -2.70 2.83 12.21
N PHE A 175 -2.05 3.04 11.07
CA PHE A 175 -2.56 2.60 9.77
C PHE A 175 -2.84 1.09 9.73
N GLY A 176 -1.86 0.27 10.15
CA GLY A 176 -2.02 -1.19 10.17
C GLY A 176 -3.20 -1.66 11.04
N PRO A 177 -3.24 -1.32 12.34
CA PRO A 177 -4.39 -1.63 13.20
C PRO A 177 -5.73 -1.15 12.66
N CYS A 178 -5.79 0.02 12.03
CA CYS A 178 -7.02 0.56 11.46
C CYS A 178 -7.51 -0.20 10.22
N GLN A 179 -6.69 -1.04 9.59
CA GLN A 179 -7.17 -1.92 8.51
C GLN A 179 -8.14 -3.00 9.03
N SER A 180 -8.07 -3.36 10.32
CA SER A 180 -9.00 -4.30 10.96
C SER A 180 -10.02 -3.60 11.87
N ALA A 181 -10.12 -2.27 11.81
CA ALA A 181 -11.13 -1.46 12.49
C ALA A 181 -12.37 -1.26 11.61
N ARG A 182 -13.32 -0.42 12.05
CA ARG A 182 -14.45 0.00 11.23
C ARG A 182 -13.98 0.72 9.97
N PRO A 183 -14.77 0.75 8.88
CA PRO A 183 -14.44 1.48 7.65
C PRO A 183 -14.00 2.91 7.94
N ASN A 184 -12.88 3.30 7.37
CA ASN A 184 -12.24 4.60 7.63
C ASN A 184 -11.46 5.07 6.40
N THR A 185 -11.12 6.37 6.36
CA THR A 185 -10.32 6.97 5.29
C THR A 185 -9.04 7.55 5.88
N TRP A 186 -7.90 7.20 5.30
CA TRP A 186 -6.60 7.78 5.63
C TRP A 186 -6.22 8.84 4.62
N LEU A 187 -5.83 10.02 5.12
CA LEU A 187 -5.23 11.10 4.36
C LEU A 187 -3.80 11.33 4.87
N ASN A 188 -2.85 11.36 3.97
CA ASN A 188 -1.43 11.61 4.30
C ASN A 188 -0.94 12.90 3.65
N LEU A 189 -0.09 13.66 4.35
CA LEU A 189 0.41 14.98 3.93
C LEU A 189 1.40 14.95 2.76
N THR A 190 1.85 13.82 2.32
CA THR A 190 2.92 13.69 1.31
C THR A 190 2.60 14.28 -0.05
N GLY A 191 1.33 14.50 -0.38
CA GLY A 191 0.94 15.25 -1.57
C GLY A 191 1.43 16.69 -1.57
N VAL A 192 1.56 17.31 -0.41
CA VAL A 192 2.03 18.70 -0.26
C VAL A 192 3.55 18.79 -0.45
N VAL A 193 4.31 17.81 0.04
CA VAL A 193 5.78 17.78 -0.10
C VAL A 193 6.19 17.59 -1.56
N ARG A 194 5.50 16.74 -2.32
CA ARG A 194 5.73 16.58 -3.77
C ARG A 194 5.49 17.88 -4.55
N LEU A 195 4.45 18.64 -4.20
CA LEU A 195 4.14 19.94 -4.81
C LEU A 195 5.22 20.99 -4.54
N LEU A 196 5.86 20.96 -3.37
CA LEU A 196 6.92 21.89 -3.00
C LEU A 196 8.27 21.53 -3.65
N LEU A 197 8.56 20.26 -3.86
CA LEU A 197 9.80 19.80 -4.50
C LEU A 197 9.74 19.84 -6.04
N ALA A 198 8.57 19.74 -6.64
CA ALA A 198 8.38 19.83 -8.10
C ALA A 198 8.43 21.25 -8.66
N ARG A 199 8.53 22.28 -7.80
CA ARG A 199 8.63 23.70 -8.20
C ARG A 199 10.04 24.31 -8.09
N ARG A 200 11.10 23.48 -8.08
CA ARG A 200 12.48 23.95 -8.16
C ARG A 200 13.16 23.48 -9.44
#